data_966c811c94a27184769e75db14ac2486
#
_entry.id   966c811c94a27184769e75db14ac2486
#
_cell.length_a   1.000
_cell.length_b   1.000
_cell.length_c   1.000
_cell.angle_alpha   90.00
_cell.angle_beta   90.00
_cell.angle_gamma   90.00
#
_symmetry.space_group_name_H-M   'P 1'
#
loop_
_entity.id
_entity.type
_entity.pdbx_description
1 polymer ?
#
loop_
_entity_poly.entity_id
_entity_poly.type
_entity_poly.pdbx_seq_one_letter_code
_entity_poly.pdbx_strand_id
1 'polypeptide(L)'
;MLPYNFLFFHGSRTCFGHTSHIRTLMWKVSITLCFFLFALTGFHSFAQSPPSGIYPKGYFIKPLNIPASLAGNFGELRPNHYHMGLDFKTNRVENLQVHAAADGYIARIKIESFGFGRAIYINHPNGLTTVYAHLNAFFPELEKYVKQQQYRLESWNVYLDIPAGMFPVKKGQFIAGSGNTGGSQGPHLHFEIRNTAMDTNLNPLLFGFPIADNIPPVIQRLAVYDRNKSTYEQSPQLIAVKKTANGYITVPSTITVSSDKVSFAVTSYDAQSASPNHNGVFQGILYDNIAEVIRFTMDTISYYDTRYLNAHIDYKTKAGGGPYLQHLSELPGYINSIYRQQKGNGVIRLAEGDVRDIRIEIKDADNNMAVLRFKIRYKKAPVGPAPAAGKMCYPLMVNVGEGSEDCEFYIGERGLYDSARITYRRSASTNPAVVSAVHTIGSAHIP
;
A
#
# COMPACT_ATOMS: atom_id res chain seq x y z
N MET A 1 12.73 17.44 7.28
CA MET A 1 11.28 17.69 7.21
C MET A 1 10.94 18.72 8.26
N LEU A 2 10.65 19.93 7.86
CA LEU A 2 10.31 21.05 8.75
C LEU A 2 8.79 21.25 8.70
N PRO A 3 8.12 21.52 9.81
CA PRO A 3 6.68 21.77 9.84
C PRO A 3 6.38 23.24 9.49
N TYR A 4 5.36 23.47 8.69
CA TYR A 4 4.80 24.79 8.45
C TYR A 4 3.88 25.17 9.62
N ASN A 5 4.23 26.25 10.32
CA ASN A 5 3.38 26.93 11.29
C ASN A 5 2.48 27.94 10.57
N PHE A 6 1.18 27.91 10.78
CA PHE A 6 0.28 29.01 10.46
C PHE A 6 -0.14 29.72 11.76
N LEU A 7 0.21 31.00 11.83
CA LEU A 7 -0.25 31.95 12.86
C LEU A 7 -1.61 32.54 12.45
N PHE A 8 -2.59 32.48 13.34
CA PHE A 8 -3.81 33.24 13.23
C PHE A 8 -3.72 34.54 14.03
N PHE A 9 -3.96 35.64 13.36
CA PHE A 9 -4.19 36.95 14.01
C PHE A 9 -5.66 37.18 14.29
N HIS A 10 -5.97 37.60 15.51
CA HIS A 10 -7.26 38.12 15.94
C HIS A 10 -7.33 39.62 15.62
N GLY A 11 -8.42 40.08 15.05
CA GLY A 11 -8.76 41.47 14.84
C GLY A 11 -10.22 41.74 15.17
N SER A 12 -10.45 42.60 16.14
CA SER A 12 -11.73 42.93 16.78
C SER A 12 -12.58 43.94 15.99
N ARG A 13 -13.89 43.74 16.11
CA ARG A 13 -15.07 44.65 16.11
C ARG A 13 -14.93 46.12 15.75
N THR A 14 -15.87 46.61 14.92
CA THR A 14 -16.73 47.75 15.24
C THR A 14 -18.04 47.72 14.43
N CYS A 15 -19.15 48.09 15.10
CA CYS A 15 -20.49 48.29 14.54
C CYS A 15 -20.61 49.63 13.81
N PHE A 16 -21.48 49.76 12.80
CA PHE A 16 -22.47 50.84 12.64
C PHE A 16 -23.55 50.47 11.59
N GLY A 17 -24.73 50.97 11.82
CA GLY A 17 -26.00 50.53 11.30
C GLY A 17 -26.64 51.37 10.16
N HIS A 18 -27.84 51.01 9.80
CA HIS A 18 -28.87 51.63 8.95
C HIS A 18 -28.58 51.61 7.42
N THR A 19 -29.47 51.07 6.60
CA THR A 19 -30.84 51.42 6.27
C THR A 19 -31.50 50.32 5.40
N SER A 20 -32.81 50.20 5.55
CA SER A 20 -33.76 49.34 4.87
C SER A 20 -34.07 49.78 3.42
N HIS A 21 -34.60 48.83 2.65
CA HIS A 21 -35.18 48.92 1.29
C HIS A 21 -34.21 48.62 0.14
N ILE A 22 -34.06 47.36 -0.14
CA ILE A 22 -34.04 46.70 -1.47
C ILE A 22 -34.13 45.16 -1.17
N ARG A 23 -35.29 44.74 -0.74
CA ARG A 23 -35.60 43.30 -0.59
C ARG A 23 -36.78 43.01 -1.51
N THR A 24 -36.57 42.55 -2.72
CA THR A 24 -37.51 41.64 -3.42
C THR A 24 -37.05 41.17 -4.80
N LEU A 25 -35.89 41.63 -5.33
CA LEU A 25 -35.48 41.22 -6.67
C LEU A 25 -34.19 40.35 -6.73
N MET A 26 -33.49 40.15 -5.61
CA MET A 26 -32.25 39.35 -5.59
C MET A 26 -32.45 37.88 -5.16
N TRP A 27 -33.65 37.46 -4.76
CA TRP A 27 -33.88 36.12 -4.23
C TRP A 27 -34.17 35.06 -5.30
N LYS A 28 -34.52 35.44 -6.52
CA LYS A 28 -34.73 34.49 -7.64
C LYS A 28 -33.49 34.18 -8.47
N VAL A 29 -32.45 35.01 -8.40
CA VAL A 29 -31.19 34.78 -9.13
C VAL A 29 -30.19 33.98 -8.26
N SER A 30 -30.24 34.12 -6.94
CA SER A 30 -29.33 33.40 -6.03
C SER A 30 -29.63 31.90 -5.89
N ILE A 31 -30.88 31.48 -6.05
CA ILE A 31 -31.26 30.05 -5.93
C ILE A 31 -30.84 29.26 -7.18
N THR A 32 -30.88 29.88 -8.35
CA THR A 32 -30.44 29.22 -9.60
C THR A 32 -28.94 29.11 -9.70
N LEU A 33 -28.19 30.05 -9.12
CA LEU A 33 -26.70 30.00 -9.11
C LEU A 33 -26.16 29.02 -8.06
N CYS A 34 -26.84 28.84 -6.92
CA CYS A 34 -26.47 27.82 -5.93
C CYS A 34 -26.72 26.38 -6.41
N PHE A 35 -27.74 26.14 -7.23
CA PHE A 35 -27.97 24.81 -7.81
C PHE A 35 -26.95 24.46 -8.91
N PHE A 36 -26.38 25.45 -9.63
CA PHE A 36 -25.32 25.20 -10.61
C PHE A 36 -23.92 25.02 -9.96
N LEU A 37 -23.66 25.62 -8.81
CA LEU A 37 -22.40 25.42 -8.06
C LEU A 37 -22.38 24.10 -7.25
N PHE A 38 -23.53 23.55 -6.87
CA PHE A 38 -23.60 22.22 -6.20
C PHE A 38 -23.51 21.03 -7.18
N ALA A 39 -23.74 21.25 -8.47
CA ALA A 39 -23.57 20.22 -9.50
C ALA A 39 -22.11 20.02 -9.94
N LEU A 40 -21.17 20.86 -9.49
CA LEU A 40 -19.73 20.80 -9.86
C LEU A 40 -18.81 20.22 -8.79
N THR A 41 -19.35 19.82 -7.62
CA THR A 41 -18.52 19.25 -6.53
C THR A 41 -18.74 17.75 -6.30
N GLY A 42 -19.26 17.03 -7.27
CA GLY A 42 -19.62 15.60 -7.18
C GLY A 42 -18.78 14.62 -8.01
N PHE A 43 -17.66 15.02 -8.60
CA PHE A 43 -16.73 14.06 -9.22
C PHE A 43 -15.59 13.71 -8.25
N HIS A 44 -15.90 12.88 -7.27
CA HIS A 44 -14.90 12.00 -6.71
C HIS A 44 -14.54 11.04 -7.86
N SER A 45 -13.40 11.29 -8.50
CA SER A 45 -12.78 10.30 -9.38
C SER A 45 -12.46 9.07 -8.54
N PHE A 46 -13.41 8.12 -8.51
CA PHE A 46 -13.02 6.74 -8.23
C PHE A 46 -11.96 6.41 -9.27
N ALA A 47 -10.75 6.13 -8.82
CA ALA A 47 -9.71 5.57 -9.66
C ALA A 47 -10.28 4.26 -10.24
N GLN A 48 -10.90 4.35 -11.41
CA GLN A 48 -11.30 3.17 -12.16
C GLN A 48 -10.03 2.39 -12.46
N SER A 49 -10.03 1.12 -12.05
CA SER A 49 -8.98 0.20 -12.49
C SER A 49 -8.85 0.33 -14.00
N PRO A 50 -7.62 0.38 -14.52
CA PRO A 50 -7.42 0.49 -15.95
C PRO A 50 -8.21 -0.62 -16.66
N PRO A 51 -8.92 -0.32 -17.77
CA PRO A 51 -9.58 -1.34 -18.58
C PRO A 51 -8.57 -2.40 -19.02
N SER A 52 -9.01 -3.64 -19.21
CA SER A 52 -8.22 -4.81 -19.62
C SER A 52 -7.54 -4.67 -21.01
N GLY A 53 -6.74 -3.64 -21.20
CA GLY A 53 -6.00 -3.27 -22.41
C GLY A 53 -4.77 -2.42 -22.13
N ILE A 54 -4.50 -2.14 -20.85
CA ILE A 54 -3.46 -1.17 -20.42
C ILE A 54 -2.07 -1.81 -20.33
N TYR A 55 -1.99 -3.14 -20.33
CA TYR A 55 -0.73 -3.87 -20.24
C TYR A 55 -0.29 -4.40 -21.61
N PRO A 56 0.37 -3.59 -22.47
CA PRO A 56 0.75 -4.00 -23.82
C PRO A 56 1.86 -5.06 -23.74
N LYS A 57 1.48 -6.33 -23.87
CA LYS A 57 2.41 -7.45 -23.88
C LYS A 57 3.39 -7.33 -25.05
N GLY A 58 4.69 -7.58 -24.75
CA GLY A 58 5.76 -7.47 -25.75
C GLY A 58 6.20 -6.07 -26.14
N TYR A 59 5.55 -5.03 -25.61
CA TYR A 59 6.01 -3.65 -25.80
C TYR A 59 7.37 -3.41 -25.14
N PHE A 60 7.52 -3.87 -23.90
CA PHE A 60 8.77 -3.81 -23.16
C PHE A 60 9.58 -5.09 -23.29
N ILE A 61 10.91 -4.96 -23.33
CA ILE A 61 11.85 -6.08 -23.15
C ILE A 61 12.38 -6.07 -21.70
N LYS A 62 12.86 -7.23 -21.24
CA LYS A 62 13.57 -7.28 -19.94
C LYS A 62 14.84 -6.42 -19.99
N PRO A 63 15.15 -5.68 -18.92
CA PRO A 63 16.24 -4.72 -18.91
C PRO A 63 17.63 -5.34 -18.81
N LEU A 64 17.74 -6.64 -18.50
CA LEU A 64 19.00 -7.38 -18.39
C LEU A 64 19.06 -8.51 -19.41
N ASN A 65 20.24 -8.74 -20.01
CA ASN A 65 20.48 -9.78 -21.02
C ASN A 65 20.83 -11.17 -20.41
N ILE A 66 20.43 -11.41 -19.15
CA ILE A 66 20.58 -12.71 -18.49
C ILE A 66 19.20 -13.36 -18.29
N PRO A 67 19.07 -14.67 -18.02
CA PRO A 67 17.81 -15.29 -17.64
C PRO A 67 17.16 -14.52 -16.49
N ALA A 68 15.86 -14.22 -16.63
CA ALA A 68 15.13 -13.43 -15.63
C ALA A 68 14.84 -14.31 -14.41
N SER A 69 15.28 -13.85 -13.24
CA SER A 69 14.96 -14.40 -11.93
C SER A 69 14.77 -13.26 -10.95
N LEU A 70 13.74 -13.33 -10.11
CA LEU A 70 13.39 -12.24 -9.20
C LEU A 70 13.92 -12.49 -7.78
N ALA A 71 14.37 -11.43 -7.14
CA ALA A 71 14.62 -11.35 -5.70
C ALA A 71 13.37 -10.86 -4.95
N GLY A 72 12.51 -10.07 -5.62
CA GLY A 72 11.24 -9.57 -5.13
C GLY A 72 10.33 -9.16 -6.28
N ASN A 73 9.02 -9.25 -6.08
CA ASN A 73 8.01 -8.88 -7.08
C ASN A 73 7.15 -7.69 -6.63
N PHE A 74 6.31 -7.20 -7.56
CA PHE A 74 5.37 -6.11 -7.30
C PHE A 74 4.30 -6.52 -6.28
N GLY A 75 4.03 -5.64 -5.31
CA GLY A 75 3.06 -5.90 -4.24
C GLY A 75 3.59 -6.73 -3.08
N GLU A 76 4.87 -7.18 -3.12
CA GLU A 76 5.50 -7.85 -1.98
C GLU A 76 5.44 -6.98 -0.72
N LEU A 77 5.11 -7.62 0.41
CA LEU A 77 4.94 -6.94 1.69
C LEU A 77 6.30 -6.63 2.32
N ARG A 78 6.63 -5.35 2.45
CA ARG A 78 7.84 -4.85 3.12
C ARG A 78 7.48 -4.01 4.34
N PRO A 79 8.40 -3.70 5.26
CA PRO A 79 8.08 -2.85 6.40
C PRO A 79 7.48 -1.50 5.99
N ASN A 80 6.21 -1.27 6.33
CA ASN A 80 5.44 -0.04 6.08
C ASN A 80 5.20 0.35 4.60
N HIS A 81 5.49 -0.51 3.64
CA HIS A 81 5.23 -0.23 2.22
C HIS A 81 5.13 -1.52 1.38
N TYR A 82 4.45 -1.42 0.24
CA TYR A 82 4.50 -2.44 -0.80
C TYR A 82 5.76 -2.26 -1.64
N HIS A 83 6.33 -3.34 -2.12
CA HIS A 83 7.34 -3.29 -3.17
C HIS A 83 6.71 -2.83 -4.49
N MET A 84 7.27 -1.80 -5.11
CA MET A 84 6.63 -1.06 -6.19
C MET A 84 7.13 -1.45 -7.59
N GLY A 85 7.94 -2.52 -7.69
CA GLY A 85 8.53 -2.97 -8.95
C GLY A 85 8.93 -4.44 -8.94
N LEU A 86 9.88 -4.79 -9.79
CA LEU A 86 10.54 -6.08 -9.82
C LEU A 86 12.01 -5.91 -9.47
N ASP A 87 12.53 -6.75 -8.57
CA ASP A 87 13.96 -6.83 -8.26
C ASP A 87 14.58 -7.97 -9.09
N PHE A 88 15.15 -7.64 -10.25
CA PHE A 88 15.86 -8.60 -11.08
C PHE A 88 17.21 -8.96 -10.46
N LYS A 89 17.46 -10.26 -10.23
CA LYS A 89 18.74 -10.75 -9.76
C LYS A 89 19.84 -10.48 -10.80
N THR A 90 21.01 -10.06 -10.31
CA THR A 90 22.21 -9.82 -11.12
C THR A 90 23.32 -10.84 -10.81
N ASN A 91 22.94 -12.04 -10.34
CA ASN A 91 23.87 -13.09 -9.91
C ASN A 91 24.88 -12.61 -8.83
N ARG A 92 24.46 -11.65 -8.00
CA ARG A 92 25.28 -10.98 -6.97
C ARG A 92 26.45 -10.17 -7.54
N VAL A 93 26.38 -9.76 -8.81
CA VAL A 93 27.42 -8.99 -9.49
C VAL A 93 26.87 -7.60 -9.81
N GLU A 94 27.72 -6.59 -9.69
CA GLU A 94 27.47 -5.25 -10.17
C GLU A 94 27.95 -5.07 -11.62
N ASN A 95 27.55 -3.96 -12.26
CA ASN A 95 27.94 -3.56 -13.61
C ASN A 95 27.49 -4.49 -14.74
N LEU A 96 26.44 -5.31 -14.52
CA LEU A 96 25.74 -5.91 -15.66
C LEU A 96 25.09 -4.81 -16.49
N GLN A 97 25.15 -4.95 -17.82
CA GLN A 97 24.58 -3.99 -18.73
C GLN A 97 23.05 -3.91 -18.57
N VAL A 98 22.56 -2.73 -18.21
CA VAL A 98 21.14 -2.39 -18.14
C VAL A 98 20.74 -1.70 -19.44
N HIS A 99 19.64 -2.15 -20.04
CA HIS A 99 19.16 -1.68 -21.33
C HIS A 99 17.78 -1.03 -21.20
N ALA A 100 17.50 -0.01 -22.03
CA ALA A 100 16.20 0.60 -22.14
C ALA A 100 15.15 -0.43 -22.57
N ALA A 101 14.06 -0.57 -21.82
CA ALA A 101 13.03 -1.58 -22.07
C ALA A 101 12.20 -1.29 -23.32
N ALA A 102 12.12 -0.03 -23.77
CA ALA A 102 11.45 0.41 -24.99
C ALA A 102 12.04 1.74 -25.50
N ASP A 103 11.66 2.16 -26.70
CA ASP A 103 11.99 3.49 -27.24
C ASP A 103 11.41 4.59 -26.33
N GLY A 104 12.16 5.68 -26.14
CA GLY A 104 11.72 6.81 -25.34
C GLY A 104 12.80 7.86 -25.15
N TYR A 105 12.73 8.59 -24.06
CA TYR A 105 13.79 9.53 -23.64
C TYR A 105 13.95 9.52 -22.14
N ILE A 106 15.16 9.79 -21.66
CA ILE A 106 15.41 9.95 -20.24
C ILE A 106 14.74 11.23 -19.77
N ALA A 107 13.69 11.10 -18.97
CA ALA A 107 12.90 12.20 -18.48
C ALA A 107 13.36 12.71 -17.11
N ARG A 108 14.00 11.83 -16.31
CA ARG A 108 14.45 12.18 -14.96
C ARG A 108 15.62 11.34 -14.54
N ILE A 109 16.53 11.96 -13.76
CA ILE A 109 17.59 11.30 -13.00
C ILE A 109 17.39 11.62 -11.53
N LYS A 110 17.51 10.60 -10.69
CA LYS A 110 17.52 10.74 -9.24
C LYS A 110 18.77 10.09 -8.66
N ILE A 111 19.48 10.81 -7.79
CA ILE A 111 20.57 10.28 -6.98
C ILE A 111 20.32 10.65 -5.54
N GLU A 112 20.26 9.67 -4.67
CA GLU A 112 20.02 9.81 -3.24
C GLU A 112 20.82 8.77 -2.44
N SER A 113 21.12 9.10 -1.18
CA SER A 113 21.91 8.21 -0.31
C SER A 113 21.16 6.97 0.14
N PHE A 114 19.81 7.04 0.17
CA PHE A 114 18.90 5.94 0.51
C PHE A 114 17.87 5.77 -0.62
N GLY A 115 16.85 4.92 -0.42
CA GLY A 115 15.82 4.71 -1.43
C GLY A 115 16.38 4.10 -2.71
N PHE A 116 16.13 4.71 -3.85
CA PHE A 116 16.56 4.21 -5.16
C PHE A 116 18.07 4.29 -5.44
N GLY A 117 18.83 5.04 -4.63
CA GLY A 117 20.23 5.32 -4.95
C GLY A 117 20.36 6.09 -6.26
N ARG A 118 21.00 5.52 -7.27
CA ARG A 118 21.11 6.08 -8.62
C ARG A 118 20.01 5.50 -9.50
N ALA A 119 19.13 6.35 -10.03
CA ALA A 119 17.98 5.92 -10.82
C ALA A 119 17.78 6.72 -12.10
N ILE A 120 17.33 6.03 -13.16
CA ILE A 120 16.93 6.58 -14.45
C ILE A 120 15.41 6.39 -14.62
N TYR A 121 14.72 7.43 -15.09
CA TYR A 121 13.32 7.38 -15.49
C TYR A 121 13.24 7.63 -16.99
N ILE A 122 12.62 6.73 -17.76
CA ILE A 122 12.44 6.83 -19.19
C ILE A 122 10.96 6.96 -19.50
N ASN A 123 10.55 8.07 -20.13
CA ASN A 123 9.21 8.25 -20.66
C ASN A 123 9.11 7.66 -22.06
N HIS A 124 8.02 6.91 -22.30
CA HIS A 124 7.77 6.20 -23.54
C HIS A 124 6.59 6.82 -24.31
N PRO A 125 6.54 6.68 -25.65
CA PRO A 125 5.45 7.23 -26.46
C PRO A 125 4.05 6.73 -26.12
N ASN A 126 3.94 5.57 -25.46
CA ASN A 126 2.67 4.97 -25.04
C ASN A 126 2.10 5.53 -23.72
N GLY A 127 2.68 6.60 -23.16
CA GLY A 127 2.22 7.21 -21.91
C GLY A 127 2.65 6.47 -20.63
N LEU A 128 3.62 5.55 -20.76
CA LEU A 128 4.21 4.85 -19.62
C LEU A 128 5.64 5.33 -19.37
N THR A 129 6.08 5.18 -18.12
CA THR A 129 7.45 5.48 -17.67
C THR A 129 8.07 4.21 -17.10
N THR A 130 9.31 3.87 -17.50
CA THR A 130 10.09 2.84 -16.82
C THR A 130 11.12 3.47 -15.88
N VAL A 131 11.31 2.86 -14.71
CA VAL A 131 12.30 3.27 -13.72
C VAL A 131 13.31 2.15 -13.53
N TYR A 132 14.57 2.52 -13.50
CA TYR A 132 15.72 1.63 -13.27
C TYR A 132 16.48 2.17 -12.07
N ALA A 133 16.62 1.39 -11.01
CA ALA A 133 17.23 1.86 -9.78
C ALA A 133 18.34 0.96 -9.24
N HIS A 134 19.00 1.42 -8.20
CA HIS A 134 20.19 0.84 -7.59
C HIS A 134 21.39 0.74 -8.55
N LEU A 135 21.43 1.63 -9.56
CA LEU A 135 22.46 1.64 -10.60
C LEU A 135 23.83 2.04 -10.05
N ASN A 136 24.91 1.53 -10.68
CA ASN A 136 26.26 1.90 -10.32
C ASN A 136 26.77 3.08 -11.16
N ALA A 137 26.71 2.97 -12.49
CA ALA A 137 27.15 4.03 -13.40
C ALA A 137 26.18 4.19 -14.56
N PHE A 138 26.01 5.40 -15.05
CA PHE A 138 25.27 5.70 -16.27
C PHE A 138 26.17 5.56 -17.50
N PHE A 139 25.59 5.55 -18.70
CA PHE A 139 26.40 5.65 -19.92
C PHE A 139 27.18 6.97 -19.96
N PRO A 140 28.35 7.06 -20.68
CA PRO A 140 29.31 8.13 -20.47
C PRO A 140 28.78 9.56 -20.61
N GLU A 141 27.94 9.80 -21.60
CA GLU A 141 27.39 11.15 -21.86
C GLU A 141 26.45 11.60 -20.74
N LEU A 142 25.59 10.71 -20.27
CA LEU A 142 24.71 10.97 -19.14
C LEU A 142 25.48 11.14 -17.85
N GLU A 143 26.48 10.30 -17.59
CA GLU A 143 27.34 10.39 -16.40
C GLU A 143 28.05 11.75 -16.35
N LYS A 144 28.57 12.22 -17.49
CA LYS A 144 29.21 13.56 -17.61
C LYS A 144 28.21 14.67 -17.29
N TYR A 145 27.00 14.60 -17.84
CA TYR A 145 25.97 15.59 -17.60
C TYR A 145 25.58 15.63 -16.11
N VAL A 146 25.33 14.47 -15.50
CA VAL A 146 24.95 14.37 -14.10
C VAL A 146 26.02 14.94 -13.19
N LYS A 147 27.32 14.60 -13.41
CA LYS A 147 28.43 15.19 -12.64
C LYS A 147 28.50 16.71 -12.76
N GLN A 148 28.30 17.26 -13.95
CA GLN A 148 28.23 18.71 -14.14
C GLN A 148 27.12 19.35 -13.33
N GLN A 149 25.93 18.71 -13.26
CA GLN A 149 24.83 19.21 -12.42
C GLN A 149 25.13 19.09 -10.94
N GLN A 150 25.75 18.00 -10.48
CA GLN A 150 26.18 17.83 -9.10
C GLN A 150 27.14 18.93 -8.66
N TYR A 151 28.16 19.25 -9.49
CA TYR A 151 29.09 20.36 -9.23
C TYR A 151 28.39 21.71 -9.23
N ARG A 152 27.49 21.96 -10.20
CA ARG A 152 26.73 23.20 -10.28
C ARG A 152 25.83 23.43 -9.06
N LEU A 153 25.24 22.35 -8.51
CA LEU A 153 24.34 22.38 -7.35
C LEU A 153 25.07 22.20 -6.03
N GLU A 154 26.40 21.98 -6.07
CA GLU A 154 27.24 21.68 -4.90
C GLU A 154 26.64 20.57 -4.03
N SER A 155 26.03 19.54 -4.67
CA SER A 155 25.31 18.47 -4.00
C SER A 155 25.54 17.12 -4.66
N TRP A 156 25.84 16.12 -3.84
CA TRP A 156 25.86 14.73 -4.29
C TRP A 156 24.47 14.23 -4.67
N ASN A 157 23.46 14.54 -3.84
CA ASN A 157 22.08 14.19 -4.11
C ASN A 157 21.52 15.16 -5.14
N VAL A 158 20.93 14.59 -6.21
CA VAL A 158 20.30 15.39 -7.26
C VAL A 158 18.98 14.78 -7.69
N TYR A 159 18.06 15.67 -8.06
CA TYR A 159 16.79 15.34 -8.68
C TYR A 159 16.67 16.22 -9.93
N LEU A 160 16.92 15.63 -11.09
CA LEU A 160 17.05 16.35 -12.35
C LEU A 160 15.92 15.95 -13.29
N ASP A 161 15.02 16.87 -13.58
CA ASP A 161 14.12 16.74 -14.73
C ASP A 161 14.89 17.05 -16.01
N ILE A 162 14.81 16.15 -16.97
CA ILE A 162 15.55 16.21 -18.24
C ILE A 162 14.57 16.60 -19.36
N PRO A 163 14.87 17.66 -20.13
CA PRO A 163 14.03 18.04 -21.26
C PRO A 163 13.90 16.92 -22.30
N ALA A 164 12.70 16.78 -22.85
CA ALA A 164 12.44 15.84 -23.93
C ALA A 164 13.42 16.08 -25.11
N GLY A 165 13.99 15.03 -25.65
CA GLY A 165 14.96 15.12 -26.77
C GLY A 165 16.43 15.29 -26.37
N MET A 166 16.74 15.61 -25.09
CA MET A 166 18.16 15.74 -24.67
C MET A 166 18.87 14.39 -24.66
N PHE A 167 18.24 13.34 -24.14
CA PHE A 167 18.76 11.98 -24.12
C PHE A 167 17.72 10.99 -24.65
N PRO A 168 17.51 10.94 -26.00
CA PRO A 168 16.66 9.91 -26.59
C PRO A 168 17.33 8.54 -26.45
N VAL A 169 16.52 7.50 -26.24
CA VAL A 169 16.98 6.11 -26.14
C VAL A 169 16.17 5.19 -27.04
N LYS A 170 16.81 4.15 -27.54
CA LYS A 170 16.19 3.07 -28.30
C LYS A 170 16.01 1.83 -27.46
N LYS A 171 14.97 1.07 -27.73
CA LYS A 171 14.72 -0.25 -27.13
C LYS A 171 15.97 -1.12 -27.25
N GLY A 172 16.46 -1.64 -26.14
CA GLY A 172 17.69 -2.43 -26.08
C GLY A 172 18.99 -1.63 -26.03
N GLN A 173 18.95 -0.30 -26.06
CA GLN A 173 20.14 0.53 -25.90
C GLN A 173 20.68 0.42 -24.47
N PHE A 174 22.01 0.29 -24.32
CA PHE A 174 22.71 0.38 -23.04
C PHE A 174 22.47 1.74 -22.38
N ILE A 175 22.06 1.75 -21.12
CA ILE A 175 21.76 2.98 -20.36
C ILE A 175 22.56 3.11 -19.06
N ALA A 176 22.94 1.97 -18.44
CA ALA A 176 23.64 1.98 -17.15
C ALA A 176 24.25 0.61 -16.82
N GLY A 177 25.15 0.58 -15.83
CA GLY A 177 25.54 -0.62 -15.11
C GLY A 177 24.62 -0.88 -13.91
N SER A 178 24.22 -2.14 -13.69
CA SER A 178 23.54 -2.53 -12.45
C SER A 178 24.44 -2.33 -11.24
N GLY A 179 23.87 -2.13 -10.06
CA GLY A 179 24.68 -1.85 -8.87
C GLY A 179 24.02 -2.29 -7.56
N ASN A 180 24.38 -1.56 -6.50
CA ASN A 180 23.91 -1.78 -5.14
C ASN A 180 23.78 -0.45 -4.37
N THR A 181 23.44 0.63 -5.07
CA THR A 181 23.35 1.97 -4.48
C THR A 181 22.02 2.20 -3.75
N GLY A 182 21.97 3.18 -2.84
CA GLY A 182 20.76 3.53 -2.09
C GLY A 182 20.40 2.51 -1.01
N GLY A 183 19.10 2.21 -0.87
CA GLY A 183 18.55 1.30 0.14
C GLY A 183 18.67 -0.19 -0.17
N SER A 184 19.56 -0.59 -1.10
CA SER A 184 19.74 -1.97 -1.51
C SER A 184 20.53 -2.79 -0.46
N GLN A 185 20.15 -4.05 -0.27
CA GLN A 185 20.84 -5.01 0.62
C GLN A 185 21.81 -5.95 -0.13
N GLY A 186 21.93 -5.80 -1.44
CA GLY A 186 22.79 -6.59 -2.30
C GLY A 186 22.56 -6.30 -3.77
N PRO A 187 23.53 -6.63 -4.66
CA PRO A 187 23.44 -6.31 -6.07
C PRO A 187 22.18 -6.87 -6.74
N HIS A 188 21.35 -5.98 -7.30
CA HIS A 188 20.18 -6.29 -8.11
C HIS A 188 19.77 -5.08 -8.95
N LEU A 189 18.84 -5.26 -9.86
CA LEU A 189 18.20 -4.16 -10.60
C LEU A 189 16.73 -4.05 -10.15
N HIS A 190 16.39 -2.95 -9.51
CA HIS A 190 15.00 -2.60 -9.28
C HIS A 190 14.39 -1.95 -10.52
N PHE A 191 13.27 -2.46 -11.00
CA PHE A 191 12.61 -2.04 -12.23
C PHE A 191 11.13 -1.79 -12.02
N GLU A 192 10.64 -0.62 -12.45
CA GLU A 192 9.22 -0.28 -12.36
C GLU A 192 8.64 0.10 -13.72
N ILE A 193 7.32 -0.04 -13.85
CA ILE A 193 6.50 0.55 -14.91
C ILE A 193 5.45 1.43 -14.25
N ARG A 194 5.36 2.70 -14.68
CA ARG A 194 4.41 3.68 -14.15
C ARG A 194 3.52 4.25 -15.25
N ASN A 195 2.32 4.65 -14.88
CA ASN A 195 1.55 5.59 -15.70
C ASN A 195 2.22 6.97 -15.59
N THR A 196 2.63 7.56 -16.73
CA THR A 196 3.37 8.82 -16.74
C THR A 196 2.57 9.99 -16.17
N ALA A 197 1.27 10.06 -16.49
CA ALA A 197 0.41 11.17 -16.09
C ALA A 197 -0.01 11.12 -14.62
N MET A 198 -0.27 9.90 -14.09
CA MET A 198 -0.77 9.69 -12.73
C MET A 198 0.34 9.34 -11.72
N ASP A 199 1.54 9.05 -12.18
CA ASP A 199 2.70 8.53 -11.40
C ASP A 199 2.32 7.31 -10.53
N THR A 200 1.38 6.48 -11.02
CA THR A 200 0.98 5.24 -10.36
C THR A 200 1.76 4.06 -10.90
N ASN A 201 2.25 3.21 -10.01
CA ASN A 201 2.99 2.01 -10.38
C ASN A 201 2.03 0.91 -10.86
N LEU A 202 2.38 0.29 -11.97
CA LEU A 202 1.69 -0.83 -12.58
C LEU A 202 2.52 -2.09 -12.37
N ASN A 203 1.87 -3.22 -12.09
CA ASN A 203 2.57 -4.49 -11.91
C ASN A 203 3.29 -4.92 -13.20
N PRO A 204 4.63 -4.92 -13.25
CA PRO A 204 5.35 -5.23 -14.49
C PRO A 204 5.15 -6.67 -14.96
N LEU A 205 4.79 -7.62 -14.09
CA LEU A 205 4.51 -9.02 -14.50
C LEU A 205 3.35 -9.11 -15.50
N LEU A 206 2.43 -8.14 -15.50
CA LEU A 206 1.29 -8.13 -16.41
C LEU A 206 1.65 -7.75 -17.85
N PHE A 207 2.88 -7.25 -18.11
CA PHE A 207 3.34 -6.81 -19.42
C PHE A 207 3.96 -7.94 -20.28
N GLY A 208 3.97 -9.18 -19.77
CA GLY A 208 4.41 -10.35 -20.53
C GLY A 208 5.93 -10.47 -20.67
N PHE A 209 6.68 -10.07 -19.63
CA PHE A 209 8.11 -10.41 -19.56
C PHE A 209 8.29 -11.95 -19.57
N PRO A 210 9.38 -12.46 -20.17
CA PRO A 210 9.67 -13.88 -20.21
C PRO A 210 10.21 -14.38 -18.85
N ILE A 211 9.36 -14.34 -17.84
CA ILE A 211 9.57 -14.83 -16.49
C ILE A 211 8.63 -16.01 -16.32
N ALA A 212 9.16 -17.22 -16.45
CA ALA A 212 8.33 -18.42 -16.34
C ALA A 212 7.95 -18.68 -14.88
N ASP A 213 6.65 -18.95 -14.66
CA ASP A 213 6.16 -19.43 -13.39
C ASP A 213 4.99 -20.43 -13.58
N ASN A 214 5.11 -21.59 -12.94
CA ASN A 214 4.11 -22.64 -12.92
C ASN A 214 3.90 -23.20 -11.50
N ILE A 215 4.37 -22.50 -10.48
CA ILE A 215 4.28 -22.93 -9.08
C ILE A 215 3.13 -22.18 -8.41
N PRO A 216 2.06 -22.87 -7.99
CA PRO A 216 1.00 -22.21 -7.24
C PRO A 216 1.48 -21.62 -5.91
N PRO A 217 0.91 -20.48 -5.48
CA PRO A 217 1.19 -19.90 -4.18
C PRO A 217 1.01 -20.86 -3.02
N VAL A 218 1.67 -20.57 -1.91
CA VAL A 218 1.60 -21.35 -0.68
C VAL A 218 0.74 -20.62 0.35
N ILE A 219 -0.22 -21.33 0.95
CA ILE A 219 -1.00 -20.83 2.10
C ILE A 219 -0.49 -21.53 3.36
N GLN A 220 0.06 -20.75 4.29
CA GLN A 220 0.68 -21.27 5.50
C GLN A 220 -0.25 -21.26 6.71
N ARG A 221 -1.13 -20.24 6.81
CA ARG A 221 -1.95 -20.00 8.01
C ARG A 221 -3.21 -19.23 7.68
N LEU A 222 -4.26 -19.51 8.44
CA LEU A 222 -5.49 -18.73 8.48
C LEU A 222 -5.61 -18.01 9.82
N ALA A 223 -6.08 -16.77 9.81
CA ALA A 223 -6.48 -16.02 11.00
C ALA A 223 -7.96 -15.66 10.91
N VAL A 224 -8.67 -15.76 12.03
CA VAL A 224 -10.09 -15.42 12.19
C VAL A 224 -10.23 -14.29 13.19
N TYR A 225 -10.97 -13.24 12.81
CA TYR A 225 -11.20 -12.04 13.62
C TYR A 225 -12.65 -11.90 14.05
N ASP A 226 -12.87 -11.50 15.28
CA ASP A 226 -14.13 -10.98 15.78
C ASP A 226 -14.31 -9.52 15.31
N ARG A 227 -15.23 -9.26 14.38
CA ARG A 227 -15.43 -7.92 13.81
C ARG A 227 -16.42 -7.05 14.60
N ASN A 228 -16.80 -7.47 15.81
CA ASN A 228 -17.39 -6.58 16.82
C ASN A 228 -16.32 -5.81 17.62
N LYS A 229 -15.05 -6.17 17.40
CA LYS A 229 -13.87 -5.51 17.99
C LYS A 229 -12.97 -4.98 16.90
N SER A 230 -12.22 -3.94 17.21
CA SER A 230 -11.11 -3.49 16.38
C SER A 230 -10.04 -4.58 16.23
N THR A 231 -9.38 -4.58 15.09
CA THR A 231 -8.20 -5.44 14.84
C THR A 231 -7.05 -5.11 15.81
N TYR A 232 -6.97 -3.88 16.31
CA TYR A 232 -5.96 -3.44 17.27
C TYR A 232 -6.26 -3.88 18.71
N GLU A 233 -7.52 -4.19 19.03
CA GLU A 233 -7.96 -4.58 20.39
C GLU A 233 -8.05 -6.09 20.59
N GLN A 234 -7.68 -6.89 19.59
CA GLN A 234 -7.72 -8.34 19.70
C GLN A 234 -6.43 -8.98 19.20
N SER A 235 -6.26 -10.26 19.51
CA SER A 235 -5.38 -11.18 18.82
C SER A 235 -6.25 -12.16 18.06
N PRO A 236 -5.99 -12.39 16.75
CA PRO A 236 -6.83 -13.30 15.99
C PRO A 236 -6.69 -14.75 16.44
N GLN A 237 -7.73 -15.54 16.18
CA GLN A 237 -7.64 -16.99 16.30
C GLN A 237 -6.81 -17.53 15.12
N LEU A 238 -5.62 -18.04 15.39
CA LEU A 238 -4.75 -18.63 14.38
C LEU A 238 -5.13 -20.10 14.16
N ILE A 239 -5.38 -20.47 12.93
CA ILE A 239 -5.80 -21.82 12.52
C ILE A 239 -4.72 -22.44 11.65
N ALA A 240 -4.33 -23.66 11.97
CA ALA A 240 -3.40 -24.45 11.19
C ALA A 240 -4.00 -24.82 9.83
N VAL A 241 -3.18 -24.75 8.78
CA VAL A 241 -3.54 -25.10 7.40
C VAL A 241 -2.72 -26.31 6.98
N LYS A 242 -3.37 -27.29 6.32
CA LYS A 242 -2.74 -28.50 5.79
C LYS A 242 -2.95 -28.59 4.28
N LYS A 243 -1.86 -28.82 3.55
CA LYS A 243 -1.92 -29.11 2.08
C LYS A 243 -2.46 -30.53 1.84
N THR A 244 -3.30 -30.69 0.86
CA THR A 244 -3.89 -31.95 0.41
C THR A 244 -3.75 -32.06 -1.11
N ALA A 245 -4.15 -33.18 -1.70
CA ALA A 245 -4.17 -33.34 -3.16
C ALA A 245 -5.08 -32.32 -3.87
N ASN A 246 -6.15 -31.87 -3.19
CA ASN A 246 -7.16 -30.94 -3.74
C ASN A 246 -7.04 -29.50 -3.24
N GLY A 247 -5.85 -29.07 -2.84
CA GLY A 247 -5.57 -27.72 -2.28
C GLY A 247 -5.30 -27.75 -0.78
N TYR A 248 -5.85 -26.78 -0.04
CA TYR A 248 -5.60 -26.62 1.40
C TYR A 248 -6.90 -26.77 2.19
N ILE A 249 -6.78 -27.26 3.41
CA ILE A 249 -7.86 -27.33 4.41
C ILE A 249 -7.37 -26.79 5.75
N THR A 250 -8.29 -26.35 6.59
CA THR A 250 -7.97 -26.01 7.98
C THR A 250 -7.99 -27.25 8.89
N VAL A 251 -7.30 -27.15 10.03
CA VAL A 251 -7.32 -28.18 11.07
C VAL A 251 -7.73 -27.49 12.39
N PRO A 252 -8.98 -27.71 12.84
CA PRO A 252 -10.07 -28.55 12.29
C PRO A 252 -10.70 -27.97 11.02
N SER A 253 -11.39 -28.81 10.22
CA SER A 253 -12.05 -28.40 8.97
C SER A 253 -13.30 -27.53 9.19
N THR A 254 -13.91 -27.61 10.37
CA THR A 254 -14.97 -26.71 10.83
C THR A 254 -14.50 -25.90 12.00
N ILE A 255 -14.48 -24.58 11.85
CA ILE A 255 -14.05 -23.63 12.88
C ILE A 255 -15.29 -23.11 13.61
N THR A 256 -15.35 -23.29 14.91
CA THR A 256 -16.39 -22.66 15.73
C THR A 256 -15.98 -21.24 16.06
N VAL A 257 -16.83 -20.27 15.73
CA VAL A 257 -16.66 -18.85 16.03
C VAL A 257 -17.71 -18.40 17.03
N SER A 258 -17.33 -17.48 17.92
CA SER A 258 -18.21 -16.96 18.99
C SER A 258 -18.78 -15.57 18.68
N SER A 259 -18.43 -15.02 17.52
CA SER A 259 -18.88 -13.71 17.04
C SER A 259 -19.84 -13.88 15.87
N ASP A 260 -20.88 -13.05 15.84
CA ASP A 260 -21.84 -12.94 14.73
C ASP A 260 -21.28 -12.16 13.51
N LYS A 261 -20.09 -11.56 13.65
CA LYS A 261 -19.35 -10.88 12.59
C LYS A 261 -17.92 -11.35 12.58
N VAL A 262 -17.49 -11.95 11.49
CA VAL A 262 -16.14 -12.46 11.35
C VAL A 262 -15.49 -11.99 10.05
N SER A 263 -14.18 -11.88 10.05
CA SER A 263 -13.36 -11.72 8.85
C SER A 263 -12.12 -12.62 8.92
N PHE A 264 -11.42 -12.73 7.80
CA PHE A 264 -10.28 -13.62 7.66
C PHE A 264 -9.04 -12.88 7.18
N ALA A 265 -7.88 -13.41 7.56
CA ALA A 265 -6.61 -13.07 6.96
C ALA A 265 -5.78 -14.35 6.73
N VAL A 266 -4.84 -14.29 5.80
CA VAL A 266 -3.97 -15.42 5.47
C VAL A 266 -2.51 -15.00 5.54
N THR A 267 -1.63 -15.92 5.94
CA THR A 267 -0.21 -15.85 5.63
C THR A 267 0.01 -16.65 4.36
N SER A 268 0.42 -15.99 3.30
CA SER A 268 0.69 -16.61 2.00
C SER A 268 1.89 -15.95 1.32
N TYR A 269 2.54 -16.71 0.46
CA TYR A 269 3.61 -16.23 -0.40
C TYR A 269 3.57 -16.98 -1.73
N ASP A 270 4.18 -16.39 -2.72
CA ASP A 270 4.40 -17.01 -4.03
C ASP A 270 5.85 -17.53 -4.13
N ALA A 271 6.04 -18.59 -4.93
CA ALA A 271 7.33 -19.22 -5.16
C ALA A 271 7.57 -19.35 -6.67
N GLN A 272 8.32 -18.41 -7.21
CA GLN A 272 8.61 -18.40 -8.65
C GLN A 272 9.52 -19.58 -9.08
N SER A 273 9.24 -20.17 -10.25
CA SER A 273 9.91 -21.38 -10.77
C SER A 273 11.44 -21.26 -10.87
N ALA A 274 11.98 -20.07 -11.05
CA ALA A 274 13.44 -19.84 -11.20
C ALA A 274 14.09 -19.20 -9.97
N SER A 275 13.40 -19.14 -8.82
CA SER A 275 13.91 -18.47 -7.62
C SER A 275 13.44 -19.16 -6.34
N PRO A 276 14.32 -19.36 -5.35
CA PRO A 276 13.93 -19.84 -4.02
C PRO A 276 13.31 -18.75 -3.14
N ASN A 277 13.20 -17.52 -3.63
CA ASN A 277 12.67 -16.40 -2.86
C ASN A 277 11.17 -16.53 -2.66
N HIS A 278 10.70 -16.11 -1.49
CA HIS A 278 9.29 -15.93 -1.23
C HIS A 278 8.86 -14.55 -1.74
N ASN A 279 8.07 -14.55 -2.80
CA ASN A 279 7.50 -13.35 -3.41
C ASN A 279 6.11 -13.02 -2.84
N GLY A 280 5.61 -11.81 -3.11
CA GLY A 280 4.24 -11.42 -2.83
C GLY A 280 3.25 -12.12 -3.74
N VAL A 281 2.02 -12.35 -3.25
CA VAL A 281 0.92 -12.90 -4.05
C VAL A 281 0.24 -11.80 -4.86
N PHE A 282 -0.32 -12.16 -6.02
CA PHE A 282 -0.98 -11.19 -6.91
C PHE A 282 -2.42 -10.89 -6.48
N GLN A 283 -3.19 -11.92 -6.08
CA GLN A 283 -4.60 -11.77 -5.77
C GLN A 283 -5.05 -12.72 -4.66
N GLY A 284 -5.91 -12.23 -3.78
CA GLY A 284 -6.63 -13.04 -2.79
C GLY A 284 -8.13 -12.80 -2.90
N ILE A 285 -8.93 -13.86 -2.93
CA ILE A 285 -10.38 -13.80 -3.11
C ILE A 285 -11.06 -14.59 -1.99
N LEU A 286 -12.05 -13.97 -1.35
CA LEU A 286 -12.91 -14.60 -0.34
C LEU A 286 -14.28 -14.92 -0.92
N TYR A 287 -14.74 -16.14 -0.69
CA TYR A 287 -16.09 -16.60 -1.00
C TYR A 287 -16.82 -17.03 0.27
N ASP A 288 -18.10 -16.65 0.40
CA ASP A 288 -19.08 -17.18 1.33
C ASP A 288 -20.06 -18.07 0.56
N ASN A 289 -20.02 -19.36 0.79
CA ASN A 289 -20.66 -20.38 -0.04
C ASN A 289 -20.17 -20.24 -1.51
N ILE A 290 -21.06 -19.91 -2.43
CA ILE A 290 -20.72 -19.73 -3.86
C ILE A 290 -20.44 -18.28 -4.23
N ALA A 291 -20.79 -17.33 -3.36
CA ALA A 291 -20.72 -15.90 -3.66
C ALA A 291 -19.32 -15.35 -3.37
N GLU A 292 -18.71 -14.67 -4.33
CA GLU A 292 -17.55 -13.83 -4.08
C GLU A 292 -17.93 -12.65 -3.19
N VAL A 293 -17.20 -12.48 -2.08
CA VAL A 293 -17.43 -11.40 -1.13
C VAL A 293 -16.54 -10.20 -1.46
N ILE A 294 -15.25 -10.44 -1.50
CA ILE A 294 -14.22 -9.42 -1.71
C ILE A 294 -12.99 -10.04 -2.34
N ARG A 295 -12.25 -9.22 -3.09
CA ARG A 295 -10.90 -9.55 -3.54
C ARG A 295 -9.93 -8.39 -3.33
N PHE A 296 -8.68 -8.69 -3.11
CA PHE A 296 -7.60 -7.75 -3.33
C PHE A 296 -6.80 -8.16 -4.58
N THR A 297 -6.23 -7.17 -5.28
CA THR A 297 -5.43 -7.40 -6.49
C THR A 297 -4.26 -6.43 -6.52
N MET A 298 -3.05 -6.96 -6.71
CA MET A 298 -1.81 -6.19 -6.79
C MET A 298 -1.48 -5.87 -8.26
N ASP A 299 -2.33 -5.08 -8.91
CA ASP A 299 -2.16 -4.65 -10.31
C ASP A 299 -1.66 -3.22 -10.44
N THR A 300 -2.11 -2.34 -9.55
CA THR A 300 -1.79 -0.91 -9.57
C THR A 300 -1.72 -0.38 -8.14
N ILE A 301 -0.63 0.28 -7.78
CA ILE A 301 -0.44 0.89 -6.46
C ILE A 301 0.22 2.26 -6.64
N SER A 302 -0.26 3.28 -5.92
CA SER A 302 0.37 4.59 -5.85
C SER A 302 1.40 4.66 -4.71
N TYR A 303 2.49 5.40 -4.90
CA TYR A 303 3.41 5.71 -3.79
C TYR A 303 2.73 6.46 -2.65
N TYR A 304 1.71 7.26 -2.93
CA TYR A 304 0.91 7.94 -1.89
C TYR A 304 0.15 6.97 -1.02
N ASP A 305 -0.19 5.79 -1.58
CA ASP A 305 -1.01 4.78 -0.93
C ASP A 305 -0.22 3.60 -0.38
N THR A 306 1.10 3.55 -0.62
CA THR A 306 1.91 2.38 -0.25
C THR A 306 1.88 2.08 1.25
N ARG A 307 1.70 3.09 2.12
CA ARG A 307 1.56 2.90 3.58
C ARG A 307 0.26 2.20 3.99
N TYR A 308 -0.75 2.16 3.12
CA TYR A 308 -1.96 1.37 3.36
C TYR A 308 -1.71 -0.14 3.41
N LEU A 309 -0.48 -0.59 3.12
CA LEU A 309 -0.04 -1.92 3.49
C LEU A 309 -0.35 -2.22 4.97
N ASN A 310 -0.18 -1.24 5.87
CA ASN A 310 -0.46 -1.40 7.30
C ASN A 310 -1.96 -1.60 7.62
N ALA A 311 -2.85 -1.32 6.67
CA ALA A 311 -4.28 -1.65 6.76
C ALA A 311 -4.62 -2.94 6.00
N HIS A 312 -3.76 -3.38 5.07
CA HIS A 312 -3.90 -4.66 4.39
C HIS A 312 -3.46 -5.85 5.25
N ILE A 313 -2.55 -5.62 6.19
CA ILE A 313 -2.05 -6.65 7.11
C ILE A 313 -2.59 -6.45 8.54
N ASP A 314 -2.54 -7.50 9.35
CA ASP A 314 -2.64 -7.35 10.80
C ASP A 314 -1.37 -6.65 11.33
N TYR A 315 -1.43 -5.33 11.40
CA TYR A 315 -0.30 -4.51 11.84
C TYR A 315 0.14 -4.84 13.26
N LYS A 316 -0.81 -5.05 14.19
CA LYS A 316 -0.51 -5.40 15.57
C LYS A 316 0.31 -6.68 15.69
N THR A 317 -0.11 -7.73 14.97
CA THR A 317 0.63 -9.00 14.93
C THR A 317 2.02 -8.78 14.33
N LYS A 318 2.12 -8.01 13.24
CA LYS A 318 3.41 -7.76 12.59
C LYS A 318 4.35 -6.91 13.44
N ALA A 319 3.86 -5.85 14.08
CA ALA A 319 4.64 -5.00 14.99
C ALA A 319 5.15 -5.79 16.22
N GLY A 320 4.41 -6.81 16.65
CA GLY A 320 4.83 -7.76 17.69
C GLY A 320 5.81 -8.83 17.21
N GLY A 321 6.36 -8.75 15.99
CA GLY A 321 7.31 -9.73 15.44
C GLY A 321 6.67 -10.95 14.78
N GLY A 322 5.33 -10.98 14.64
CA GLY A 322 4.59 -12.06 14.00
C GLY A 322 4.64 -12.02 12.47
N PRO A 323 3.97 -12.98 11.81
CA PRO A 323 3.91 -13.06 10.36
C PRO A 323 3.07 -11.93 9.75
N TYR A 324 3.23 -11.72 8.45
CA TYR A 324 2.28 -10.94 7.65
C TYR A 324 0.97 -11.74 7.50
N LEU A 325 -0.10 -11.28 8.15
CA LEU A 325 -1.46 -11.78 7.98
C LEU A 325 -2.21 -10.81 7.06
N GLN A 326 -2.41 -11.19 5.81
CA GLN A 326 -3.06 -10.37 4.78
C GLN A 326 -4.57 -10.46 4.93
N HIS A 327 -5.24 -9.33 5.22
CA HIS A 327 -6.68 -9.29 5.38
C HIS A 327 -7.41 -9.57 4.06
N LEU A 328 -8.44 -10.39 4.13
CA LEU A 328 -9.46 -10.57 3.10
C LEU A 328 -10.72 -9.77 3.50
N SER A 329 -10.49 -8.59 4.02
CA SER A 329 -11.52 -7.62 4.40
C SER A 329 -10.92 -6.22 4.43
N GLU A 330 -11.71 -5.21 4.11
CA GLU A 330 -11.31 -3.82 4.29
C GLU A 330 -11.50 -3.39 5.76
N LEU A 331 -10.55 -2.65 6.28
CA LEU A 331 -10.70 -1.92 7.53
C LEU A 331 -11.48 -0.62 7.28
N PRO A 332 -12.22 -0.10 8.28
CA PRO A 332 -13.09 1.08 8.09
C PRO A 332 -12.37 2.34 7.58
N GLY A 333 -11.10 2.54 7.93
CA GLY A 333 -10.28 3.67 7.48
C GLY A 333 -9.47 3.39 6.21
N TYR A 334 -9.70 2.25 5.54
CA TYR A 334 -9.01 1.90 4.32
C TYR A 334 -9.65 2.62 3.11
N ILE A 335 -8.86 3.35 2.35
CA ILE A 335 -9.33 4.11 1.18
C ILE A 335 -8.55 3.80 -0.11
N ASN A 336 -7.75 2.72 -0.11
CA ASN A 336 -6.93 2.33 -1.25
C ASN A 336 -7.71 1.43 -2.24
N SER A 337 -7.21 1.36 -3.49
CA SER A 337 -7.85 0.71 -4.62
C SER A 337 -7.52 -0.77 -4.82
N ILE A 338 -6.66 -1.40 -3.97
CA ILE A 338 -6.34 -2.83 -4.17
C ILE A 338 -7.53 -3.76 -3.92
N TYR A 339 -8.46 -3.35 -3.04
CA TYR A 339 -9.67 -4.13 -2.78
C TYR A 339 -10.77 -3.82 -3.78
N ARG A 340 -11.51 -4.86 -4.16
CA ARG A 340 -12.73 -4.77 -4.97
C ARG A 340 -13.82 -5.53 -4.24
N GLN A 341 -14.79 -4.79 -3.70
CA GLN A 341 -15.96 -5.34 -3.03
C GLN A 341 -16.94 -5.89 -4.06
N GLN A 342 -17.42 -7.12 -3.83
CA GLN A 342 -18.48 -7.72 -4.65
C GLN A 342 -19.78 -7.84 -3.83
N LYS A 343 -19.69 -8.36 -2.61
CA LYS A 343 -20.83 -8.53 -1.71
C LYS A 343 -20.50 -8.06 -0.29
N GLY A 344 -19.87 -6.89 -0.19
CA GLY A 344 -19.46 -6.29 1.08
C GLY A 344 -17.95 -6.17 1.25
N ASN A 345 -17.54 -5.73 2.42
CA ASN A 345 -16.15 -5.39 2.76
C ASN A 345 -15.34 -6.57 3.34
N GLY A 346 -15.76 -7.81 3.11
CA GLY A 346 -15.08 -9.00 3.63
C GLY A 346 -15.50 -9.43 5.05
N VAL A 347 -16.43 -8.71 5.67
CA VAL A 347 -17.02 -9.11 6.96
C VAL A 347 -18.26 -9.97 6.73
N ILE A 348 -18.19 -11.22 7.17
CA ILE A 348 -19.31 -12.18 7.09
C ILE A 348 -20.16 -12.04 8.35
N ARG A 349 -21.47 -11.87 8.16
CA ARG A 349 -22.47 -11.82 9.25
C ARG A 349 -23.18 -13.16 9.40
N LEU A 350 -23.29 -13.63 10.62
CA LEU A 350 -23.80 -14.95 10.98
C LEU A 350 -24.99 -14.83 11.94
N ALA A 351 -25.99 -15.70 11.75
CA ALA A 351 -27.06 -15.93 12.73
C ALA A 351 -26.72 -17.17 13.59
N GLU A 352 -27.29 -17.27 14.79
CA GLU A 352 -27.08 -18.40 15.68
C GLU A 352 -27.37 -19.74 14.99
N GLY A 353 -26.41 -20.65 15.06
CA GLY A 353 -26.48 -21.95 14.40
C GLY A 353 -26.05 -21.99 12.94
N ASP A 354 -25.76 -20.83 12.32
CA ASP A 354 -25.26 -20.79 10.94
C ASP A 354 -24.02 -21.64 10.74
N VAL A 355 -24.02 -22.38 9.63
CA VAL A 355 -22.83 -23.06 9.10
C VAL A 355 -22.62 -22.57 7.67
N ARG A 356 -21.43 -22.01 7.40
CA ARG A 356 -21.07 -21.47 6.08
C ARG A 356 -19.86 -22.20 5.51
N ASP A 357 -19.90 -22.46 4.22
CA ASP A 357 -18.75 -22.92 3.45
C ASP A 357 -17.90 -21.75 3.02
N ILE A 358 -16.66 -21.70 3.46
CA ILE A 358 -15.72 -20.63 3.15
C ILE A 358 -14.64 -21.16 2.21
N ARG A 359 -14.40 -20.39 1.14
CA ARG A 359 -13.32 -20.66 0.20
C ARG A 359 -12.46 -19.41 0.04
N ILE A 360 -11.15 -19.59 0.13
CA ILE A 360 -10.16 -18.56 -0.13
C ILE A 360 -9.30 -19.04 -1.31
N GLU A 361 -9.17 -18.20 -2.33
CA GLU A 361 -8.29 -18.40 -3.47
C GLU A 361 -7.15 -17.41 -3.41
N ILE A 362 -5.92 -17.89 -3.53
CA ILE A 362 -4.70 -17.07 -3.65
C ILE A 362 -4.07 -17.35 -4.99
N LYS A 363 -3.79 -16.30 -5.77
CA LYS A 363 -3.23 -16.39 -7.12
C LYS A 363 -1.96 -15.58 -7.26
N ASP A 364 -1.06 -16.08 -8.10
CA ASP A 364 0.05 -15.29 -8.65
C ASP A 364 -0.36 -14.53 -9.93
N ALA A 365 0.59 -13.83 -10.55
CA ALA A 365 0.35 -13.05 -11.77
C ALA A 365 0.19 -13.93 -13.04
N ASP A 366 0.62 -15.18 -13.00
CA ASP A 366 0.48 -16.17 -14.08
C ASP A 366 -0.80 -17.03 -13.95
N ASN A 367 -1.66 -16.72 -12.96
CA ASN A 367 -2.90 -17.42 -12.62
C ASN A 367 -2.73 -18.83 -12.03
N ASN A 368 -1.51 -19.21 -11.57
CA ASN A 368 -1.41 -20.38 -10.72
C ASN A 368 -2.15 -20.11 -9.40
N MET A 369 -2.87 -21.12 -8.89
CA MET A 369 -3.85 -20.91 -7.82
C MET A 369 -3.71 -21.91 -6.69
N ALA A 370 -3.72 -21.40 -5.47
CA ALA A 370 -3.91 -22.17 -4.24
C ALA A 370 -5.32 -21.92 -3.67
N VAL A 371 -6.00 -22.96 -3.25
CA VAL A 371 -7.38 -22.88 -2.73
C VAL A 371 -7.44 -23.47 -1.34
N LEU A 372 -7.89 -22.66 -0.37
CA LEU A 372 -8.19 -23.09 1.00
C LEU A 372 -9.71 -23.22 1.19
N ARG A 373 -10.16 -24.36 1.72
CA ARG A 373 -11.58 -24.64 2.01
C ARG A 373 -11.76 -25.03 3.46
N PHE A 374 -12.80 -24.47 4.08
CA PHE A 374 -13.20 -24.78 5.46
C PHE A 374 -14.66 -24.39 5.71
N LYS A 375 -15.19 -24.83 6.86
CA LYS A 375 -16.50 -24.38 7.33
C LYS A 375 -16.33 -23.50 8.56
N ILE A 376 -17.23 -22.53 8.72
CA ILE A 376 -17.40 -21.83 9.99
C ILE A 376 -18.76 -22.18 10.56
N ARG A 377 -18.81 -22.33 11.89
CA ARG A 377 -20.05 -22.51 12.65
C ARG A 377 -20.13 -21.45 13.73
N TYR A 378 -21.20 -20.66 13.72
CA TYR A 378 -21.43 -19.69 14.79
C TYR A 378 -22.09 -20.36 15.97
N LYS A 379 -21.53 -20.13 17.15
CA LYS A 379 -22.10 -20.50 18.44
C LYS A 379 -21.82 -19.36 19.42
N LYS A 380 -22.88 -18.66 19.85
CA LYS A 380 -22.77 -17.53 20.75
C LYS A 380 -22.05 -17.92 22.05
N ALA A 381 -21.02 -17.16 22.41
CA ALA A 381 -20.34 -17.29 23.68
C ALA A 381 -20.94 -16.34 24.74
N PRO A 382 -20.70 -16.60 26.04
CA PRO A 382 -20.97 -15.62 27.09
C PRO A 382 -20.25 -14.30 26.80
N VAL A 383 -20.83 -13.19 27.27
CA VAL A 383 -20.23 -11.86 27.14
C VAL A 383 -18.85 -11.86 27.80
N GLY A 384 -17.83 -11.46 27.04
CA GLY A 384 -16.45 -11.37 27.53
C GLY A 384 -16.27 -10.20 28.53
N PRO A 385 -15.06 -10.05 29.10
CA PRO A 385 -14.74 -8.96 30.02
C PRO A 385 -14.96 -7.59 29.39
N ALA A 386 -15.23 -6.59 30.25
CA ALA A 386 -15.35 -5.20 29.81
C ALA A 386 -14.09 -4.73 29.07
N PRO A 387 -14.22 -3.82 28.09
CA PRO A 387 -13.08 -3.25 27.38
C PRO A 387 -12.11 -2.55 28.34
N ALA A 388 -10.81 -2.53 27.99
CA ALA A 388 -9.79 -1.80 28.73
C ALA A 388 -10.11 -0.28 28.81
N ALA A 389 -9.51 0.42 29.78
CA ALA A 389 -9.62 1.88 29.89
C ALA A 389 -8.96 2.58 28.69
N GLY A 390 -9.39 3.81 28.38
CA GLY A 390 -8.85 4.65 27.31
C GLY A 390 -9.95 5.27 26.44
N LYS A 391 -9.58 6.30 25.67
CA LYS A 391 -10.50 6.98 24.76
C LYS A 391 -10.64 6.21 23.46
N MET A 392 -11.86 5.87 23.07
CA MET A 392 -12.11 5.25 21.76
C MET A 392 -12.00 6.34 20.69
N CYS A 393 -11.12 6.10 19.74
CA CYS A 393 -10.89 6.91 18.55
C CYS A 393 -11.29 6.13 17.30
N TYR A 394 -11.83 6.82 16.31
CA TYR A 394 -12.40 6.22 15.10
C TYR A 394 -11.71 6.72 13.84
N PRO A 395 -11.59 5.89 12.81
CA PRO A 395 -11.10 6.32 11.49
C PRO A 395 -12.07 7.28 10.81
N LEU A 396 -11.58 8.00 9.80
CA LEU A 396 -12.32 8.93 8.93
C LEU A 396 -12.99 10.10 9.69
N MET A 397 -12.49 10.40 10.89
CA MET A 397 -12.91 11.57 11.66
C MET A 397 -11.74 12.11 12.49
N VAL A 398 -11.90 13.37 12.89
CA VAL A 398 -10.98 14.01 13.83
C VAL A 398 -11.25 13.47 15.23
N ASN A 399 -10.18 13.04 15.91
CA ASN A 399 -10.24 12.62 17.30
C ASN A 399 -9.32 13.51 18.13
N VAL A 400 -9.89 14.16 19.15
CA VAL A 400 -9.14 14.97 20.12
C VAL A 400 -9.20 14.27 21.47
N GLY A 401 -8.06 14.09 22.12
CA GLY A 401 -7.96 13.47 23.42
C GLY A 401 -7.26 14.37 24.42
N GLU A 402 -7.86 14.52 25.59
CA GLU A 402 -7.24 15.17 26.74
C GLU A 402 -6.44 14.14 27.51
N GLY A 403 -5.14 14.37 27.65
CA GLY A 403 -4.25 13.53 28.46
C GLY A 403 -4.15 14.02 29.90
N SER A 404 -3.89 15.33 30.07
CA SER A 404 -3.77 16.06 31.33
C SER A 404 -3.89 17.56 31.07
N GLU A 405 -3.86 18.40 32.10
CA GLU A 405 -3.89 19.86 31.93
C GLU A 405 -2.77 20.41 31.04
N ASP A 406 -1.66 19.68 30.92
CA ASP A 406 -0.46 20.05 30.14
C ASP A 406 -0.27 19.20 28.86
N CYS A 407 -1.24 18.35 28.49
CA CYS A 407 -1.15 17.49 27.31
C CYS A 407 -2.49 17.21 26.65
N GLU A 408 -2.62 17.61 25.42
CA GLU A 408 -3.69 17.27 24.51
C GLU A 408 -3.13 16.52 23.29
N PHE A 409 -3.87 15.57 22.73
CA PHE A 409 -3.47 14.91 21.50
C PHE A 409 -4.57 14.96 20.44
N TYR A 410 -4.13 15.00 19.18
CA TYR A 410 -4.97 15.09 18.01
C TYR A 410 -4.64 13.96 17.03
N ILE A 411 -5.67 13.25 16.57
CA ILE A 411 -5.56 12.26 15.51
C ILE A 411 -6.46 12.71 14.36
N GLY A 412 -5.85 13.03 13.22
CA GLY A 412 -6.56 13.49 12.03
C GLY A 412 -7.42 12.40 11.39
N GLU A 413 -8.26 12.79 10.44
CA GLU A 413 -9.24 11.92 9.75
C GLU A 413 -8.60 10.68 9.10
N ARG A 414 -7.33 10.77 8.66
CA ARG A 414 -6.60 9.67 8.01
C ARG A 414 -5.56 9.03 8.94
N GLY A 415 -5.66 9.28 10.24
CA GLY A 415 -4.69 8.80 11.24
C GLY A 415 -4.91 7.37 11.71
N LEU A 416 -6.08 6.77 11.43
CA LEU A 416 -6.40 5.40 11.86
C LEU A 416 -7.01 4.60 10.72
N TYR A 417 -6.68 3.32 10.63
CA TYR A 417 -7.29 2.39 9.67
C TYR A 417 -8.46 1.60 10.26
N ASP A 418 -8.44 1.35 11.58
CA ASP A 418 -9.55 0.78 12.34
C ASP A 418 -9.74 1.59 13.62
N SER A 419 -10.86 1.43 14.33
CA SER A 419 -11.05 2.06 15.63
C SER A 419 -9.96 1.62 16.60
N ALA A 420 -9.51 2.53 17.44
CA ALA A 420 -8.45 2.27 18.39
C ALA A 420 -8.76 2.90 19.74
N ARG A 421 -8.52 2.16 20.81
CA ARG A 421 -8.59 2.69 22.17
C ARG A 421 -7.24 3.30 22.53
N ILE A 422 -7.18 4.62 22.58
CA ILE A 422 -5.96 5.35 22.89
C ILE A 422 -5.87 5.50 24.41
N THR A 423 -4.81 4.95 24.96
CA THR A 423 -4.46 5.11 26.38
C THR A 423 -3.52 6.29 26.54
N TYR A 424 -3.61 6.97 27.68
CA TYR A 424 -2.69 8.03 28.06
C TYR A 424 -2.04 7.70 29.40
N ARG A 425 -0.75 7.99 29.52
CA ARG A 425 0.01 7.89 30.77
C ARG A 425 0.99 9.05 30.88
N ARG A 426 1.03 9.67 32.05
CA ARG A 426 2.03 10.66 32.45
C ARG A 426 3.02 10.03 33.44
N SER A 427 4.30 10.24 33.28
CA SER A 427 5.34 9.76 34.20
C SER A 427 6.46 10.81 34.30
N ALA A 428 7.22 10.76 35.39
CA ALA A 428 8.47 11.52 35.48
C ALA A 428 9.50 10.94 34.49
N SER A 429 10.38 11.81 33.99
CA SER A 429 11.54 11.36 33.23
C SER A 429 12.57 10.70 34.14
N THR A 430 13.21 9.64 33.67
CA THR A 430 14.39 9.04 34.31
C THR A 430 15.68 9.75 33.88
N ASN A 431 15.64 10.59 32.87
CA ASN A 431 16.78 11.43 32.44
C ASN A 431 16.77 12.76 33.20
N PRO A 432 17.79 13.09 34.04
CA PRO A 432 17.84 14.29 34.84
C PRO A 432 17.93 15.59 34.00
N ALA A 433 18.28 15.50 32.72
CA ALA A 433 18.29 16.64 31.82
C ALA A 433 16.89 17.00 31.29
N VAL A 434 15.88 16.18 31.51
CA VAL A 434 14.48 16.38 31.06
C VAL A 434 13.69 16.97 32.24
N VAL A 435 13.31 18.23 32.14
CA VAL A 435 12.57 18.97 33.17
C VAL A 435 11.04 18.85 33.07
N SER A 436 10.53 18.27 31.95
CA SER A 436 9.10 18.04 31.75
C SER A 436 8.68 16.60 32.10
N ALA A 437 7.39 16.38 32.28
CA ALA A 437 6.84 15.02 32.33
C ALA A 437 7.01 14.32 30.96
N VAL A 438 7.02 13.00 31.01
CA VAL A 438 6.96 12.12 29.82
C VAL A 438 5.51 11.71 29.61
N HIS A 439 4.95 12.07 28.46
CA HIS A 439 3.59 11.72 28.04
C HIS A 439 3.63 10.54 27.08
N THR A 440 2.95 9.45 27.41
CA THR A 440 2.83 8.27 26.57
C THR A 440 1.40 8.19 26.06
N ILE A 441 1.21 8.25 24.73
CA ILE A 441 -0.09 8.24 24.06
C ILE A 441 -0.17 7.04 23.13
N GLY A 442 -1.19 6.18 23.32
CA GLY A 442 -1.40 4.99 22.51
C GLY A 442 -0.34 3.91 22.72
N SER A 443 -0.11 3.12 21.66
CA SER A 443 0.90 2.05 21.67
C SER A 443 1.53 1.90 20.26
N ALA A 444 2.70 1.25 20.22
CA ALA A 444 3.39 0.91 18.96
C ALA A 444 2.65 -0.14 18.11
N HIS A 445 1.54 -0.70 18.59
CA HIS A 445 0.71 -1.68 17.88
C HIS A 445 -0.42 -1.05 17.06
N ILE A 446 -0.48 0.28 17.01
CA ILE A 446 -1.37 1.07 16.17
C ILE A 446 -0.49 1.80 15.16
N PRO A 447 -0.70 1.61 13.83
CA PRO A 447 0.17 2.16 12.78
C PRO A 447 0.10 3.69 12.66
#